data_99220f13c1e780dcad634868ceca30b2
#
_entry.id   99220f13c1e780dcad634868ceca30b2
#
_cell.length_a   1.000
_cell.length_b   1.000
_cell.length_c   1.000
_cell.angle_alpha   90.00
_cell.angle_beta   90.00
_cell.angle_gamma   90.00
#
_symmetry.space_group_name_H-M   'P 1'
#
loop_
_entity.id
_entity.type
_entity.pdbx_description
1 polymer ?
#
loop_
_entity_poly.entity_id
_entity_poly.type
_entity_poly.pdbx_seq_one_letter_code
_entity_poly.pdbx_strand_id
1 'polypeptide(L)'
;MTVGFAMCGSFCTYSAVFPVMEELAASYDLLPIFSPAASTIHSRFGTAGAHIQRATDICGVTPLRTIQEVEPIGPKKLLDALIIAPCAGNTLAKLAHGIADTSVTMAAKSHLRNGRPVIIAVSTNDGLAAAAENIGRLLVRKNHYFVPFGQDDAIGKPTSLVADFSRLPMTLEAALEGRQIQPLLLG
;
A
#
# COMPACT_ATOMS: atom_id res chain seq x y z
N MET A 1 -12.36 14.26 -0.59
CA MET A 1 -11.40 13.56 -1.48
C MET A 1 -11.33 12.12 -1.04
N THR A 2 -11.53 11.18 -1.97
CA THR A 2 -11.57 9.75 -1.64
C THR A 2 -10.24 9.08 -1.94
N VAL A 3 -9.64 8.43 -0.93
CA VAL A 3 -8.35 7.75 -1.03
C VAL A 3 -8.54 6.27 -0.76
N GLY A 4 -8.12 5.42 -1.70
CA GLY A 4 -8.05 3.98 -1.46
C GLY A 4 -6.90 3.65 -0.53
N PHE A 5 -7.15 2.86 0.53
CA PHE A 5 -6.12 2.40 1.44
C PHE A 5 -6.02 0.88 1.41
N ALA A 6 -5.03 0.38 0.67
CA ALA A 6 -4.87 -1.05 0.44
C ALA A 6 -3.84 -1.67 1.39
N MET A 7 -4.21 -2.77 2.04
CA MET A 7 -3.36 -3.52 2.99
C MET A 7 -2.99 -4.90 2.44
N CYS A 8 -1.71 -5.25 2.57
CA CYS A 8 -1.15 -6.52 2.15
C CYS A 8 -0.63 -7.36 3.33
N GLY A 9 0.06 -8.47 3.06
CA GLY A 9 0.40 -9.49 4.03
C GLY A 9 1.59 -9.21 4.97
N SER A 10 2.20 -8.02 4.98
CA SER A 10 3.30 -7.69 5.90
C SER A 10 2.77 -7.33 7.29
N PHE A 11 2.20 -8.31 7.99
CA PHE A 11 1.45 -8.15 9.25
C PHE A 11 2.27 -7.50 10.39
N CYS A 12 3.60 -7.71 10.39
CA CYS A 12 4.49 -7.15 11.42
C CYS A 12 4.51 -5.61 11.45
N THR A 13 4.10 -4.95 10.36
CA THR A 13 4.06 -3.49 10.28
C THR A 13 2.67 -2.89 10.51
N TYR A 14 1.66 -3.71 10.73
CA TYR A 14 0.28 -3.23 10.95
C TYR A 14 0.15 -2.28 12.15
N SER A 15 0.94 -2.50 13.22
CA SER A 15 0.98 -1.61 14.38
C SER A 15 1.45 -0.19 14.05
N ALA A 16 2.27 -0.02 13.02
CA ALA A 16 2.70 1.29 12.53
C ALA A 16 1.76 1.85 11.45
N VAL A 17 1.08 0.99 10.69
CA VAL A 17 0.20 1.40 9.58
C VAL A 17 -1.16 1.90 10.07
N PHE A 18 -1.79 1.23 11.03
CA PHE A 18 -3.12 1.62 11.51
C PHE A 18 -3.18 3.03 12.11
N PRO A 19 -2.21 3.51 12.92
CA PRO A 19 -2.22 4.89 13.38
C PRO A 19 -2.19 5.92 12.24
N VAL A 20 -1.45 5.63 11.17
CA VAL A 20 -1.40 6.52 9.99
C VAL A 20 -2.71 6.46 9.20
N MET A 21 -3.37 5.29 9.16
CA MET A 21 -4.72 5.19 8.59
C MET A 21 -5.72 6.04 9.39
N GLU A 22 -5.65 6.04 10.73
CA GLU A 22 -6.47 6.87 11.61
C GLU A 22 -6.22 8.37 11.37
N GLU A 23 -4.95 8.78 11.25
CA GLU A 23 -4.57 10.17 10.93
C GLU A 23 -5.16 10.61 9.59
N LEU A 24 -5.02 9.79 8.55
CA LEU A 24 -5.52 10.11 7.21
C LEU A 24 -7.05 10.13 7.15
N ALA A 25 -7.74 9.28 7.92
CA ALA A 25 -9.20 9.25 8.00
C ALA A 25 -9.79 10.55 8.58
N ALA A 26 -9.02 11.33 9.33
CA ALA A 26 -9.44 12.64 9.81
C ALA A 26 -9.55 13.70 8.70
N SER A 27 -8.87 13.49 7.56
CA SER A 27 -8.78 14.47 6.47
C SER A 27 -9.33 13.97 5.12
N TYR A 28 -9.46 12.66 4.95
CA TYR A 28 -9.85 12.02 3.70
C TYR A 28 -10.93 10.95 3.92
N ASP A 29 -11.79 10.78 2.92
CA ASP A 29 -12.71 9.64 2.88
C ASP A 29 -11.92 8.40 2.47
N LEU A 30 -11.60 7.52 3.42
CA LEU A 30 -10.81 6.31 3.13
C LEU A 30 -11.70 5.15 2.67
N LEU A 31 -11.33 4.54 1.54
CA LEU A 31 -11.89 3.28 1.07
C LEU A 31 -10.88 2.15 1.33
N PRO A 32 -11.06 1.33 2.37
CA PRO A 32 -10.13 0.27 2.68
C PRO A 32 -10.23 -0.90 1.69
N ILE A 33 -9.08 -1.47 1.32
CA ILE A 33 -8.98 -2.60 0.38
C ILE A 33 -8.00 -3.62 0.97
N PHE A 34 -8.44 -4.86 1.17
CA PHE A 34 -7.59 -5.90 1.72
C PHE A 34 -7.21 -6.94 0.67
N SER A 35 -5.92 -7.27 0.61
CA SER A 35 -5.45 -8.39 -0.20
C SER A 35 -6.02 -9.72 0.30
N PRO A 36 -6.02 -10.81 -0.49
CA PRO A 36 -6.42 -12.12 -0.01
C PRO A 36 -5.68 -12.53 1.27
N ALA A 37 -4.37 -12.30 1.36
CA ALA A 37 -3.60 -12.59 2.57
C ALA A 37 -4.07 -11.78 3.78
N ALA A 38 -4.26 -10.47 3.63
CA ALA A 38 -4.76 -9.60 4.70
C ALA A 38 -6.19 -9.99 5.16
N SER A 39 -6.99 -10.54 4.25
CA SER A 39 -8.38 -10.91 4.51
C SER A 39 -8.57 -12.26 5.19
N THR A 40 -7.58 -13.16 5.11
CA THR A 40 -7.77 -14.57 5.51
C THR A 40 -6.74 -15.12 6.48
N ILE A 41 -5.52 -14.58 6.48
CA ILE A 41 -4.43 -15.15 7.28
C ILE A 41 -4.48 -14.63 8.71
N HIS A 42 -4.53 -15.58 9.66
CA HIS A 42 -4.30 -15.31 11.08
C HIS A 42 -2.79 -15.37 11.36
N SER A 43 -2.28 -14.38 12.06
CA SER A 43 -0.86 -14.29 12.38
C SER A 43 -0.65 -14.02 13.87
N ARG A 44 0.60 -14.07 14.33
CA ARG A 44 0.94 -13.67 15.71
C ARG A 44 0.69 -12.17 15.98
N PHE A 45 0.44 -11.38 14.94
CA PHE A 45 0.15 -9.95 15.03
C PHE A 45 -1.35 -9.63 15.05
N GLY A 46 -2.20 -10.65 15.04
CA GLY A 46 -3.63 -10.55 15.11
C GLY A 46 -4.35 -11.44 14.09
N THR A 47 -5.65 -11.55 14.26
CA THR A 47 -6.51 -12.30 13.34
C THR A 47 -6.94 -11.42 12.17
N ALA A 48 -7.20 -12.02 11.01
CA ALA A 48 -7.73 -11.29 9.85
C ALA A 48 -9.02 -10.54 10.19
N GLY A 49 -9.93 -11.18 10.96
CA GLY A 49 -11.18 -10.55 11.42
C GLY A 49 -10.95 -9.30 12.27
N ALA A 50 -9.97 -9.33 13.20
CA ALA A 50 -9.66 -8.17 14.03
C ALA A 50 -9.09 -7.00 13.19
N HIS A 51 -8.26 -7.29 12.19
CA HIS A 51 -7.72 -6.25 11.30
C HIS A 51 -8.80 -5.67 10.38
N ILE A 52 -9.72 -6.50 9.86
CA ILE A 52 -10.88 -6.05 9.09
C ILE A 52 -11.77 -5.15 9.94
N GLN A 53 -12.07 -5.55 11.17
CA GLN A 53 -12.90 -4.76 12.08
C GLN A 53 -12.26 -3.41 12.38
N ARG A 54 -10.95 -3.40 12.71
CA ARG A 54 -10.23 -2.15 12.98
C ARG A 54 -10.24 -1.20 11.77
N ALA A 55 -10.01 -1.70 10.56
CA ALA A 55 -10.08 -0.87 9.35
C ALA A 55 -11.52 -0.35 9.12
N THR A 56 -12.54 -1.17 9.42
CA THR A 56 -13.95 -0.77 9.33
C THR A 56 -14.27 0.33 10.33
N ASP A 57 -13.81 0.23 11.56
CA ASP A 57 -14.03 1.23 12.62
C ASP A 57 -13.38 2.57 12.27
N ILE A 58 -12.17 2.55 11.68
CA ILE A 58 -11.44 3.74 11.24
C ILE A 58 -12.12 4.40 10.04
N CYS A 59 -12.47 3.61 9.03
CA CYS A 59 -12.94 4.15 7.73
C CYS A 59 -14.47 4.30 7.65
N GLY A 60 -15.23 3.75 8.60
CA GLY A 60 -16.69 3.73 8.58
C GLY A 60 -17.30 2.79 7.53
N VAL A 61 -16.47 2.06 6.76
CA VAL A 61 -16.91 1.13 5.71
C VAL A 61 -16.07 -0.15 5.74
N THR A 62 -16.69 -1.28 5.42
CA THR A 62 -16.01 -2.57 5.37
C THR A 62 -15.02 -2.63 4.21
N PRO A 63 -13.80 -3.19 4.40
CA PRO A 63 -12.81 -3.32 3.34
C PRO A 63 -13.33 -4.12 2.12
N LEU A 64 -13.02 -3.63 0.92
CA LEU A 64 -13.17 -4.38 -0.33
C LEU A 64 -12.11 -5.49 -0.39
N ARG A 65 -12.49 -6.72 -0.76
CA ARG A 65 -11.62 -7.91 -0.66
C ARG A 65 -11.56 -8.74 -1.93
N THR A 66 -12.43 -8.48 -2.88
CA THR A 66 -12.53 -9.25 -4.12
C THR A 66 -12.23 -8.39 -5.35
N ILE A 67 -11.90 -9.04 -6.46
CA ILE A 67 -11.67 -8.37 -7.75
C ILE A 67 -12.94 -7.64 -8.20
N GLN A 68 -14.10 -8.26 -8.03
CA GLN A 68 -15.39 -7.72 -8.44
C GLN A 68 -15.75 -6.43 -7.70
N GLU A 69 -15.42 -6.36 -6.40
CA GLU A 69 -15.68 -5.16 -5.58
C GLU A 69 -14.80 -3.98 -5.98
N VAL A 70 -13.55 -4.22 -6.42
CA VAL A 70 -12.59 -3.16 -6.75
C VAL A 70 -12.57 -2.77 -8.23
N GLU A 71 -13.08 -3.60 -9.13
CA GLU A 71 -13.12 -3.32 -10.57
C GLU A 71 -13.78 -1.96 -10.89
N PRO A 72 -14.90 -1.57 -10.24
CA PRO A 72 -15.56 -0.28 -10.48
C PRO A 72 -14.71 0.96 -10.17
N ILE A 73 -13.59 0.83 -9.44
CA ILE A 73 -12.69 1.95 -9.11
C ILE A 73 -12.25 2.70 -10.37
N GLY A 74 -11.92 1.96 -11.44
CA GLY A 74 -11.47 2.56 -12.69
C GLY A 74 -12.57 3.29 -13.47
N PRO A 75 -13.60 2.59 -13.96
CA PRO A 75 -14.65 3.17 -14.80
C PRO A 75 -15.47 4.25 -14.08
N LYS A 76 -15.67 4.13 -12.77
CA LYS A 76 -16.41 5.14 -11.97
C LYS A 76 -15.49 6.23 -11.38
N LYS A 77 -14.16 6.14 -11.57
CA LYS A 77 -13.17 7.10 -11.05
C LYS A 77 -13.32 7.36 -9.55
N LEU A 78 -13.53 6.29 -8.76
CA LEU A 78 -13.91 6.36 -7.36
C LEU A 78 -12.83 6.97 -6.45
N LEU A 79 -11.56 6.87 -6.81
CA LEU A 79 -10.44 7.30 -5.97
C LEU A 79 -9.67 8.45 -6.60
N ASP A 80 -9.19 9.37 -5.77
CA ASP A 80 -8.26 10.43 -6.17
C ASP A 80 -6.80 9.97 -6.06
N ALA A 81 -6.51 9.09 -5.11
CA ALA A 81 -5.23 8.41 -4.94
C ALA A 81 -5.46 6.98 -4.41
N LEU A 82 -4.48 6.10 -4.62
CA LEU A 82 -4.45 4.76 -4.03
C LEU A 82 -3.16 4.58 -3.23
N ILE A 83 -3.28 4.32 -1.94
CA ILE A 83 -2.19 3.95 -1.04
C ILE A 83 -2.14 2.43 -0.96
N ILE A 84 -0.94 1.84 -1.02
CA ILE A 84 -0.69 0.43 -0.71
C ILE A 84 0.29 0.38 0.46
N ALA A 85 -0.23 0.22 1.66
CA ALA A 85 0.51 0.25 2.91
C ALA A 85 -0.04 -0.79 3.92
N PRO A 86 0.78 -1.79 4.31
CA PRO A 86 2.10 -2.11 3.79
C PRO A 86 2.03 -2.78 2.40
N CYS A 87 3.02 -2.55 1.55
CA CYS A 87 3.16 -3.25 0.26
C CYS A 87 4.19 -4.38 0.39
N ALA A 88 3.72 -5.62 0.45
CA ALA A 88 4.56 -6.81 0.57
C ALA A 88 5.27 -7.17 -0.75
N GLY A 89 6.38 -7.90 -0.68
CA GLY A 89 7.18 -8.31 -1.83
C GLY A 89 6.39 -8.99 -2.95
N ASN A 90 5.44 -9.87 -2.60
CA ASN A 90 4.56 -10.51 -3.58
C ASN A 90 3.66 -9.49 -4.34
N THR A 91 3.16 -8.47 -3.63
CA THR A 91 2.37 -7.40 -4.26
C THR A 91 3.25 -6.52 -5.14
N LEU A 92 4.47 -6.16 -4.68
CA LEU A 92 5.46 -5.44 -5.49
C LEU A 92 5.76 -6.17 -6.80
N ALA A 93 6.01 -7.49 -6.73
CA ALA A 93 6.27 -8.32 -7.89
C ALA A 93 5.09 -8.31 -8.88
N LYS A 94 3.87 -8.52 -8.39
CA LYS A 94 2.67 -8.49 -9.22
C LYS A 94 2.45 -7.14 -9.89
N LEU A 95 2.59 -6.04 -9.16
CA LEU A 95 2.50 -4.68 -9.69
C LEU A 95 3.56 -4.46 -10.78
N ALA A 96 4.81 -4.84 -10.52
CA ALA A 96 5.92 -4.68 -11.47
C ALA A 96 5.73 -5.47 -12.78
N HIS A 97 5.03 -6.61 -12.72
CA HIS A 97 4.75 -7.45 -13.89
C HIS A 97 3.35 -7.24 -14.48
N GLY A 98 2.54 -6.32 -13.95
CA GLY A 98 1.19 -6.04 -14.44
C GLY A 98 0.17 -7.15 -14.14
N ILE A 99 0.44 -8.00 -13.15
CA ILE A 99 -0.45 -9.09 -12.71
C ILE A 99 -1.53 -8.51 -11.80
N ALA A 100 -2.80 -8.65 -12.18
CA ALA A 100 -3.94 -8.06 -11.48
C ALA A 100 -4.95 -9.14 -11.02
N ASP A 101 -4.46 -10.13 -10.29
CA ASP A 101 -5.19 -11.31 -9.83
C ASP A 101 -5.64 -11.24 -8.36
N THR A 102 -5.47 -10.08 -7.71
CA THR A 102 -5.92 -9.82 -6.34
C THR A 102 -6.71 -8.52 -6.28
N SER A 103 -7.48 -8.32 -5.19
CA SER A 103 -8.18 -7.05 -4.93
C SER A 103 -7.25 -5.84 -5.01
N VAL A 104 -6.08 -5.90 -4.37
CA VAL A 104 -5.11 -4.78 -4.35
C VAL A 104 -4.51 -4.51 -5.72
N THR A 105 -4.06 -5.55 -6.44
CA THR A 105 -3.44 -5.37 -7.76
C THR A 105 -4.46 -5.00 -8.83
N MET A 106 -5.70 -5.49 -8.71
CA MET A 106 -6.79 -5.05 -9.59
C MET A 106 -7.20 -3.60 -9.29
N ALA A 107 -7.29 -3.19 -8.03
CA ALA A 107 -7.53 -1.80 -7.66
C ALA A 107 -6.48 -0.87 -8.24
N ALA A 108 -5.19 -1.23 -8.12
CA ALA A 108 -4.09 -0.45 -8.70
C ALA A 108 -4.21 -0.34 -10.24
N LYS A 109 -4.45 -1.46 -10.93
CA LYS A 109 -4.64 -1.47 -12.39
C LYS A 109 -5.84 -0.60 -12.82
N SER A 110 -6.97 -0.74 -12.12
CA SER A 110 -8.18 0.02 -12.42
C SER A 110 -7.98 1.52 -12.17
N HIS A 111 -7.30 1.87 -11.07
CA HIS A 111 -7.03 3.25 -10.71
C HIS A 111 -6.04 3.94 -11.66
N LEU A 112 -4.94 3.26 -12.02
CA LEU A 112 -3.90 3.79 -12.93
C LEU A 112 -4.43 4.13 -14.32
N ARG A 113 -5.52 3.49 -14.79
CA ARG A 113 -6.19 3.85 -16.06
C ARG A 113 -6.66 5.30 -16.11
N ASN A 114 -6.89 5.92 -14.94
CA ASN A 114 -7.31 7.30 -14.82
C ASN A 114 -6.13 8.29 -14.73
N GLY A 115 -4.88 7.80 -14.83
CA GLY A 115 -3.68 8.62 -14.71
C GLY A 115 -3.44 9.18 -13.31
N ARG A 116 -4.07 8.59 -12.28
CA ARG A 116 -4.01 9.05 -10.89
C ARG A 116 -2.92 8.31 -10.09
N PRO A 117 -2.40 8.89 -8.99
CA PRO A 117 -1.25 8.39 -8.27
C PRO A 117 -1.52 7.11 -7.48
N VAL A 118 -0.55 6.19 -7.48
CA VAL A 118 -0.44 5.05 -6.58
C VAL A 118 0.77 5.26 -5.68
N ILE A 119 0.53 5.26 -4.36
CA ILE A 119 1.53 5.44 -3.33
C ILE A 119 1.90 4.07 -2.75
N ILE A 120 3.18 3.74 -2.74
CA ILE A 120 3.69 2.43 -2.34
C ILE A 120 4.54 2.56 -1.08
N ALA A 121 4.11 1.94 0.01
CA ALA A 121 4.86 1.82 1.26
C ALA A 121 5.48 0.41 1.34
N VAL A 122 6.73 0.28 0.95
CA VAL A 122 7.46 -1.00 0.91
C VAL A 122 7.54 -1.61 2.30
N SER A 123 7.29 -2.92 2.40
CA SER A 123 7.55 -3.71 3.61
C SER A 123 7.83 -5.15 3.21
N THR A 124 9.12 -5.50 3.08
CA THR A 124 9.51 -6.85 2.62
C THR A 124 10.92 -7.23 3.11
N ASN A 125 11.11 -8.50 3.46
CA ASN A 125 12.40 -9.02 3.95
C ASN A 125 13.42 -9.21 2.83
N ASP A 126 13.02 -9.17 1.57
CA ASP A 126 13.84 -9.41 0.38
C ASP A 126 14.00 -8.14 -0.50
N GLY A 127 13.80 -6.97 0.09
CA GLY A 127 13.85 -5.68 -0.61
C GLY A 127 15.16 -5.41 -1.34
N LEU A 128 16.30 -5.85 -0.78
CA LEU A 128 17.64 -5.80 -1.40
C LEU A 128 18.05 -7.12 -2.06
N ALA A 129 17.11 -8.04 -2.24
CA ALA A 129 17.29 -9.32 -2.93
C ALA A 129 16.28 -9.45 -4.08
N ALA A 130 15.42 -10.47 -4.08
CA ALA A 130 14.48 -10.75 -5.17
C ALA A 130 13.49 -9.59 -5.45
N ALA A 131 13.10 -8.82 -4.45
CA ALA A 131 12.20 -7.68 -4.64
C ALA A 131 12.89 -6.42 -5.19
N ALA A 132 14.23 -6.33 -5.17
CA ALA A 132 14.98 -5.14 -5.62
C ALA A 132 14.66 -4.77 -7.08
N GLU A 133 14.62 -5.74 -7.98
CA GLU A 133 14.27 -5.53 -9.39
C GLU A 133 12.84 -4.98 -9.53
N ASN A 134 11.90 -5.49 -8.75
CA ASN A 134 10.50 -5.07 -8.79
C ASN A 134 10.34 -3.63 -8.28
N ILE A 135 11.05 -3.25 -7.21
CA ILE A 135 11.11 -1.87 -6.71
C ILE A 135 11.67 -0.96 -7.80
N GLY A 136 12.82 -1.32 -8.40
CA GLY A 136 13.44 -0.55 -9.47
C GLY A 136 12.52 -0.36 -10.68
N ARG A 137 11.80 -1.39 -11.10
CA ARG A 137 10.82 -1.33 -12.18
C ARG A 137 9.66 -0.39 -11.88
N LEU A 138 9.20 -0.35 -10.64
CA LEU A 138 8.09 0.52 -10.22
C LEU A 138 8.53 1.97 -10.03
N LEU A 139 9.77 2.21 -9.56
CA LEU A 139 10.33 3.55 -9.38
C LEU A 139 10.40 4.38 -10.68
N VAL A 140 10.58 3.73 -11.81
CA VAL A 140 10.66 4.41 -13.12
C VAL A 140 9.30 4.55 -13.82
N ARG A 141 8.23 4.02 -13.23
CA ARG A 141 6.89 4.09 -13.83
C ARG A 141 6.17 5.37 -13.46
N LYS A 142 5.49 5.97 -14.42
CA LYS A 142 4.63 7.12 -14.19
C LYS A 142 3.50 6.80 -13.20
N ASN A 143 3.16 7.77 -12.37
CA ASN A 143 2.10 7.70 -11.35
C ASN A 143 2.35 6.67 -10.24
N HIS A 144 3.58 6.20 -10.06
CA HIS A 144 3.98 5.40 -8.90
C HIS A 144 4.90 6.24 -8.02
N TYR A 145 4.53 6.41 -6.76
CA TYR A 145 5.25 7.21 -5.77
C TYR A 145 5.55 6.33 -4.57
N PHE A 146 6.74 6.46 -4.03
CA PHE A 146 7.15 5.63 -2.90
C PHE A 146 7.19 6.45 -1.63
N VAL A 147 6.67 5.87 -0.56
CA VAL A 147 6.98 6.36 0.80
C VAL A 147 8.46 6.13 1.03
N PRO A 148 9.23 7.10 1.54
CA PRO A 148 10.65 6.91 1.85
C PRO A 148 10.88 5.65 2.68
N PHE A 149 11.91 4.89 2.34
CA PHE A 149 12.17 3.59 2.93
C PHE A 149 13.67 3.36 3.17
N GLY A 150 13.98 2.46 4.08
CA GLY A 150 15.35 2.06 4.41
C GLY A 150 15.40 0.66 4.98
N GLN A 151 16.58 0.23 5.45
CA GLN A 151 16.73 -1.02 6.17
C GLN A 151 16.24 -0.84 7.61
N ASP A 152 15.34 -1.73 8.07
CA ASP A 152 14.85 -1.73 9.46
C ASP A 152 15.84 -2.40 10.43
N ASP A 153 16.65 -3.32 9.94
CA ASP A 153 17.68 -4.03 10.71
C ASP A 153 18.78 -4.52 9.76
N ALA A 154 19.75 -3.65 9.48
CA ALA A 154 20.81 -3.93 8.51
C ALA A 154 21.73 -5.10 8.90
N ILE A 155 21.81 -5.45 10.20
CA ILE A 155 22.64 -6.56 10.70
C ILE A 155 21.81 -7.85 10.76
N GLY A 156 20.65 -7.83 11.40
CA GLY A 156 19.83 -9.03 11.60
C GLY A 156 19.00 -9.42 10.36
N LYS A 157 18.69 -8.44 9.49
CA LYS A 157 17.91 -8.63 8.27
C LYS A 157 18.50 -7.83 7.10
N PRO A 158 19.67 -8.20 6.60
CA PRO A 158 20.46 -7.37 5.68
C PRO A 158 19.77 -7.07 4.33
N THR A 159 18.74 -7.81 3.95
CA THR A 159 17.98 -7.59 2.72
C THR A 159 16.61 -6.96 2.93
N SER A 160 16.21 -6.72 4.18
CA SER A 160 14.88 -6.15 4.50
C SER A 160 14.82 -4.66 4.18
N LEU A 161 13.71 -4.23 3.59
CA LEU A 161 13.37 -2.82 3.39
C LEU A 161 11.98 -2.54 3.93
N VAL A 162 11.86 -1.46 4.70
CA VAL A 162 10.60 -0.99 5.28
C VAL A 162 10.45 0.52 5.08
N ALA A 163 9.26 0.92 4.67
CA ALA A 163 8.89 2.33 4.55
C ALA A 163 8.77 2.99 5.93
N ASP A 164 9.15 4.25 6.02
CA ASP A 164 8.80 5.11 7.14
C ASP A 164 7.32 5.54 6.99
N PHE A 165 6.42 4.78 7.60
CA PHE A 165 4.98 5.02 7.47
C PHE A 165 4.55 6.39 7.97
N SER A 166 5.30 7.04 8.89
CA SER A 166 5.01 8.40 9.35
C SER A 166 5.09 9.45 8.24
N ARG A 167 5.80 9.13 7.14
CA ARG A 167 5.91 10.01 5.97
C ARG A 167 4.81 9.77 4.93
N LEU A 168 3.89 8.86 5.18
CA LEU A 168 2.83 8.52 4.23
C LEU A 168 1.89 9.71 3.95
N PRO A 169 1.43 10.52 4.95
CA PRO A 169 0.61 11.71 4.67
C PRO A 169 1.31 12.70 3.75
N MET A 170 2.56 13.04 4.03
CA MET A 170 3.37 13.93 3.18
C MET A 170 3.60 13.35 1.77
N THR A 171 3.79 12.02 1.66
CA THR A 171 3.94 11.36 0.37
C THR A 171 2.65 11.43 -0.44
N LEU A 172 1.48 11.26 0.19
CA LEU A 172 0.18 11.39 -0.46
C LEU A 172 -0.01 12.79 -1.05
N GLU A 173 0.23 13.84 -0.26
CA GLU A 173 0.12 15.23 -0.71
C GLU A 173 1.02 15.50 -1.91
N ALA A 174 2.30 15.12 -1.83
CA ALA A 174 3.24 15.31 -2.92
C ALA A 174 2.85 14.49 -4.18
N ALA A 175 2.35 13.28 -4.02
CA ALA A 175 1.91 12.43 -5.12
C ALA A 175 0.67 12.98 -5.83
N LEU A 176 -0.24 13.62 -5.13
CA LEU A 176 -1.39 14.33 -5.70
C LEU A 176 -0.96 15.50 -6.60
N GLU A 177 0.21 16.10 -6.32
CA GLU A 177 0.83 17.14 -7.14
C GLU A 177 1.78 16.56 -8.21
N GLY A 178 1.89 15.25 -8.33
CA GLY A 178 2.77 14.57 -9.29
C GLY A 178 4.25 14.56 -8.90
N ARG A 179 4.58 14.74 -7.61
CA ARG A 179 5.95 14.81 -7.10
C ARG A 179 6.30 13.63 -6.20
N GLN A 180 7.52 13.11 -6.33
CA GLN A 180 8.12 12.17 -5.37
C GLN A 180 8.82 12.95 -4.26
N ILE A 181 8.51 12.68 -2.99
CA ILE A 181 9.23 13.31 -1.87
C ILE A 181 10.66 12.78 -1.76
N GLN A 182 11.55 13.63 -1.24
CA GLN A 182 12.97 13.34 -1.05
C GLN A 182 13.38 13.65 0.39
N PRO A 183 14.43 12.97 0.95
CA PRO A 183 15.14 11.84 0.33
C PRO A 183 14.24 10.59 0.27
N LEU A 184 14.38 9.81 -0.80
CA LEU A 184 13.63 8.55 -0.95
C LEU A 184 14.25 7.41 -0.14
N LEU A 185 15.59 7.33 -0.16
CA LEU A 185 16.33 6.34 0.61
C LEU A 185 16.73 6.93 1.95
N LEU A 186 16.38 6.20 3.01
CA LEU A 186 16.69 6.58 4.39
C LEU A 186 17.93 5.80 4.85
N GLY A 187 18.88 6.52 5.45
CA GLY A 187 20.10 5.96 6.05
C GLY A 187 19.94 5.66 7.53
#